data_da2b0599da0d36afd5895e5bb6e4e6d3
#
_entry.id   da2b0599da0d36afd5895e5bb6e4e6d3
#
_cell.length_a   1.000
_cell.length_b   1.000
_cell.length_c   1.000
_cell.angle_alpha   90.00
_cell.angle_beta   90.00
_cell.angle_gamma   90.00
#
_symmetry.space_group_name_H-M   'P 1'
#
loop_
_entity.id
_entity.type
_entity.pdbx_description
1 polymer ?
#
loop_
_entity_poly.entity_id
_entity_poly.type
_entity_poly.pdbx_seq_one_letter_code
_entity_poly.pdbx_strand_id
1 'polypeptide(L)' 'MNRDEKDKLRVLLGYWIKHNKEHGDEFREWAERTRSSGEAALHKELIGAVEEIDRVNASLARALESLDGG' A
#
# COMPACT_ATOMS: atom_id res chain seq x y z
N MET A 1 11.26 21.02 8.65
CA MET A 1 10.11 21.29 7.75
C MET A 1 9.22 22.37 8.35
N ASN A 2 8.76 23.26 7.51
CA ASN A 2 7.80 24.25 7.96
C ASN A 2 6.37 23.68 7.99
N ARG A 3 5.43 24.46 8.49
CA ARG A 3 4.04 24.02 8.65
C ARG A 3 3.38 23.67 7.31
N ASP A 4 3.61 24.48 6.29
CA ASP A 4 3.01 24.23 4.96
C ASP A 4 3.51 22.94 4.34
N GLU A 5 4.78 22.64 4.49
CA GLU A 5 5.35 21.39 4.01
C GLU A 5 4.79 20.18 4.76
N LYS A 6 4.62 20.31 6.07
CA LYS A 6 4.01 19.26 6.88
C LYS A 6 2.57 18.99 6.46
N ASP A 7 1.82 20.07 6.22
CA ASP A 7 0.43 19.94 5.77
C ASP A 7 0.33 19.25 4.41
N LYS A 8 1.22 19.62 3.49
CA LYS A 8 1.31 18.98 2.17
C LYS A 8 1.63 17.50 2.31
N LEU A 9 2.62 17.18 3.12
CA LEU A 9 3.04 15.79 3.31
C LEU A 9 1.91 14.96 3.94
N ARG A 10 1.17 15.53 4.87
CA ARG A 10 0.04 14.86 5.49
C ARG A 10 -0.99 14.43 4.44
N VAL A 11 -1.32 15.34 3.54
CA VAL A 11 -2.26 15.05 2.44
C VAL A 11 -1.71 13.97 1.53
N LEU A 12 -0.43 14.08 1.16
CA LEU A 12 0.21 13.11 0.28
C LEU A 12 0.26 11.71 0.90
N LEU A 13 0.61 11.62 2.18
CA LEU A 13 0.66 10.34 2.88
C LEU A 13 -0.71 9.66 2.87
N GLY A 14 -1.76 10.41 3.15
CA GLY A 14 -3.12 9.87 3.11
C GLY A 14 -3.49 9.40 1.71
N TYR A 15 -3.14 10.17 0.69
CA TYR A 15 -3.40 9.82 -0.70
C TYR A 15 -2.64 8.55 -1.10
N TRP A 16 -1.35 8.47 -0.77
CA TRP A 16 -0.53 7.31 -1.13
C TRP A 16 -1.03 6.04 -0.46
N ILE A 17 -1.42 6.11 0.80
CA ILE A 17 -1.96 4.96 1.54
C ILE A 17 -3.23 4.45 0.84
N LYS A 18 -4.13 5.35 0.51
CA LYS A 18 -5.38 4.99 -0.17
C LYS A 18 -5.11 4.39 -1.55
N HIS A 19 -4.24 5.03 -2.32
CA HIS A 19 -3.90 4.58 -3.67
C HIS A 19 -3.24 3.21 -3.65
N ASN A 20 -2.32 3.00 -2.72
CA ASN A 20 -1.65 1.71 -2.55
C ASN A 20 -2.65 0.62 -2.17
N LYS A 21 -3.63 0.94 -1.33
CA LYS A 21 -4.67 -0.02 -0.95
C LYS A 21 -5.50 -0.45 -2.16
N GLU A 22 -5.84 0.49 -3.02
CA GLU A 22 -6.59 0.20 -4.25
C GLU A 22 -5.79 -0.75 -5.16
N HIS A 23 -4.50 -0.50 -5.32
CA HIS A 23 -3.62 -1.40 -6.08
C HIS A 23 -3.51 -2.77 -5.43
N GLY A 24 -3.39 -2.82 -4.11
CA GLY A 24 -3.34 -4.08 -3.37
C GLY A 24 -4.59 -4.93 -3.60
N ASP A 25 -5.75 -4.27 -3.63
CA ASP A 25 -7.03 -4.96 -3.90
C ASP A 25 -7.06 -5.52 -5.31
N GLU A 26 -6.56 -4.77 -6.30
CA GLU A 26 -6.44 -5.24 -7.68
C GLU A 26 -5.49 -6.44 -7.79
N PHE A 27 -4.34 -6.36 -7.13
CA PHE A 27 -3.37 -7.47 -7.12
C PHE A 27 -3.99 -8.72 -6.53
N ARG A 28 -4.78 -8.57 -5.47
CA ARG A 28 -5.45 -9.69 -4.80
C ARG A 28 -6.48 -10.34 -5.72
N GLU A 29 -7.25 -9.54 -6.45
CA GLU A 29 -8.20 -10.05 -7.44
C GLU A 29 -7.51 -10.88 -8.51
N TRP A 30 -6.42 -10.37 -9.07
CA TRP A 30 -5.67 -11.09 -10.08
C TRP A 30 -4.99 -12.33 -9.52
N ALA A 31 -4.51 -12.27 -8.28
CA ALA A 31 -3.95 -13.42 -7.58
C ALA A 31 -4.98 -14.54 -7.51
N GLU A 32 -6.23 -14.22 -7.18
CA GLU A 32 -7.30 -15.21 -7.11
C GLU A 32 -7.59 -15.82 -8.48
N ARG A 33 -7.59 -15.02 -9.54
CA ARG A 33 -7.79 -15.52 -10.90
C ARG A 33 -6.67 -16.46 -11.34
N THR A 34 -5.42 -16.13 -11.00
CA THR A 34 -4.28 -16.98 -11.34
C THR A 34 -4.31 -18.28 -10.56
N ARG A 35 -4.75 -18.26 -9.31
CA ARG A 35 -4.93 -19.46 -8.50
C ARG A 35 -5.97 -20.38 -9.13
N SER A 36 -7.11 -19.83 -9.53
CA SER A 36 -8.20 -20.58 -10.16
C SER A 36 -7.80 -21.16 -11.49
N SER A 37 -6.87 -20.53 -12.20
CA SER A 37 -6.37 -20.99 -13.50
C SER A 37 -5.20 -21.97 -13.40
N GLY A 38 -4.79 -22.33 -12.19
CA GLY A 38 -3.70 -23.26 -11.98
C GLY A 38 -2.30 -22.66 -12.12
N GLU A 39 -2.19 -21.35 -12.17
CA GLU A 39 -0.92 -20.63 -12.30
C GLU A 39 -0.29 -20.40 -10.93
N ALA A 40 0.16 -21.47 -10.27
CA ALA A 40 0.62 -21.45 -8.89
C ALA A 40 1.78 -20.49 -8.63
N ALA A 41 2.78 -20.47 -9.54
CA ALA A 41 3.94 -19.60 -9.36
C ALA A 41 3.55 -18.13 -9.49
N LEU A 42 2.71 -17.81 -10.45
CA LEU A 42 2.23 -16.45 -10.67
C LEU A 42 1.36 -15.99 -9.49
N HIS A 43 0.50 -16.86 -8.99
CA HIS A 43 -0.31 -16.59 -7.81
C HIS A 43 0.58 -16.21 -6.63
N LYS A 44 1.63 -16.99 -6.37
CA LYS A 44 2.56 -16.74 -5.28
C LYS A 44 3.22 -15.35 -5.39
N GLU A 45 3.65 -14.99 -6.59
CA GLU A 45 4.28 -13.70 -6.81
C GLU A 45 3.31 -12.53 -6.59
N LEU A 46 2.06 -12.69 -7.02
CA LEU A 46 1.05 -11.65 -6.84
C LEU A 46 0.66 -11.50 -5.36
N ILE A 47 0.58 -12.58 -4.61
CA ILE A 47 0.34 -12.52 -3.17
C ILE A 47 1.53 -11.85 -2.47
N GLY A 48 2.75 -12.12 -2.92
CA GLY A 48 3.95 -11.43 -2.43
C GLY A 48 3.86 -9.92 -2.63
N ALA A 49 3.37 -9.50 -3.79
CA ALA A 49 3.17 -8.08 -4.09
C ALA A 49 2.15 -7.44 -3.15
N VAL A 50 1.05 -8.14 -2.84
CA VAL A 50 0.04 -7.68 -1.87
C VAL A 50 0.69 -7.47 -0.50
N GLU A 51 1.48 -8.43 -0.05
CA GLU A 51 2.16 -8.33 1.24
C GLU A 51 3.13 -7.16 1.30
N GLU A 52 3.85 -6.93 0.20
CA GLU A 52 4.81 -5.81 0.11
C GLU A 52 4.09 -4.47 0.17
N ILE A 53 2.97 -4.33 -0.55
CA ILE A 53 2.24 -3.07 -0.55
C ILE A 53 1.60 -2.81 0.82
N ASP A 54 1.18 -3.85 1.52
CA ASP A 54 0.67 -3.73 2.89
C ASP A 54 1.77 -3.25 3.84
N ARG A 55 3.00 -3.73 3.66
CA ARG A 55 4.14 -3.27 4.47
C ARG A 55 4.49 -1.81 4.17
N VAL A 56 4.44 -1.41 2.90
CA VAL A 56 4.65 -0.01 2.53
C VAL A 56 3.61 0.87 3.22
N ASN A 57 2.34 0.47 3.16
CA ASN A 57 1.26 1.24 3.79
C ASN A 57 1.41 1.32 5.31
N ALA A 58 1.86 0.26 5.95
CA ALA A 58 2.14 0.29 7.38
C ALA A 58 3.23 1.31 7.72
N SER A 59 4.28 1.39 6.89
CA SER A 59 5.34 2.37 7.05
C SER A 59 4.83 3.80 6.84
N LEU A 60 4.00 4.01 5.82
CA LEU A 60 3.43 5.32 5.53
C LEU A 60 2.48 5.78 6.66
N ALA A 61 1.72 4.84 7.23
CA ALA A 61 0.85 5.13 8.38
C ALA A 61 1.67 5.55 9.59
N ARG A 62 2.80 4.90 9.84
CA ARG A 62 3.71 5.28 10.92
C ARG A 62 4.32 6.67 10.66
N ALA A 63 4.65 6.96 9.40
CA ALA A 63 5.14 8.29 9.02
C ALA A 63 4.09 9.36 9.32
N LEU A 64 2.83 9.08 9.00
CA LEU A 64 1.73 9.99 9.27
C LEU A 64 1.57 10.23 10.77
N GLU A 65 1.64 9.18 11.57
CA GLU A 65 1.60 9.29 13.04
C GLU A 65 2.75 10.14 13.56
N SER A 66 3.96 9.93 13.04
CA SER A 66 5.14 10.71 13.42
C SER A 66 4.96 12.19 13.09
N LEU A 67 4.36 12.46 11.94
CA LEU A 67 4.12 13.83 11.49
C LEU A 67 3.11 14.52 12.40
N ASP A 68 2.04 13.84 12.79
CA ASP A 68 0.97 14.39 13.61
C ASP A 68 1.31 14.41 15.11
N GLY A 69 2.02 13.40 15.58
CA GLY A 69 2.34 13.26 16.99
C GLY A 69 3.64 13.93 17.42
N GLY A 70 4.40 14.31 16.44
CA GLY A 70 5.71 14.80 16.69
C GLY A 70 5.92 16.25 16.70
#